data_a75f8a9b21b6a2378e3134c366b329a4
#
_entry.id   a75f8a9b21b6a2378e3134c366b329a4
#
_cell.length_a   1.000
_cell.length_b   1.000
_cell.length_c   1.000
_cell.angle_alpha   90.00
_cell.angle_beta   90.00
_cell.angle_gamma   90.00
#
_symmetry.space_group_name_H-M   'P 1'
#
loop_
_entity.id
_entity.type
_entity.pdbx_description
1 polymer ?
#
loop_
_entity_poly.entity_id
_entity_poly.type
_entity_poly.pdbx_seq_one_letter_code
_entity_poly.pdbx_strand_id
1 'polypeptide(L)'
;LIAATNRPDVLDPALLRPGRFDRQVVVPNPDILGREKILKVHMKKVSLAKNVNPRLIARGTPGFSGADLANLVNEAALLAARKGKINVGMIELEQAKDKVMMGAERRSMVMTEEEKRKTAYHEGGHALVMLNVEGHEPLHKVTIIPRGRALGLTMWLPERDKLAQTKTELEALMASMFG
;
A
#
# COMPACT_ATOMS: atom_id res chain seq x y z
N LEU A 1 6.98 21.50 -27.30
CA LEU A 1 7.06 20.04 -27.26
C LEU A 1 7.06 19.60 -25.80
N ILE A 2 6.29 18.55 -25.45
CA ILE A 2 6.24 17.96 -24.10
C ILE A 2 6.55 16.47 -24.24
N ALA A 3 7.41 15.96 -23.34
CA ALA A 3 7.70 14.54 -23.20
C ALA A 3 7.62 14.14 -21.73
N ALA A 4 7.35 12.87 -21.46
CA ALA A 4 7.31 12.29 -20.12
C ALA A 4 8.10 10.98 -20.08
N THR A 5 8.80 10.74 -18.99
CA THR A 5 9.50 9.46 -18.72
C THR A 5 9.46 9.17 -17.23
N ASN A 6 9.44 7.92 -16.87
CA ASN A 6 9.66 7.43 -15.51
C ASN A 6 11.14 7.06 -15.26
N ARG A 7 12.01 7.20 -16.28
CA ARG A 7 13.43 6.90 -16.19
C ARG A 7 14.26 8.05 -16.75
N PRO A 8 14.43 9.15 -16.00
CA PRO A 8 15.25 10.28 -16.44
C PRO A 8 16.74 9.89 -16.56
N ASP A 9 17.18 8.86 -15.86
CA ASP A 9 18.56 8.34 -15.83
C ASP A 9 19.03 7.77 -17.19
N VAL A 10 18.09 7.32 -18.04
CA VAL A 10 18.43 6.75 -19.37
C VAL A 10 18.35 7.77 -20.51
N LEU A 11 17.96 9.02 -20.22
CA LEU A 11 17.90 10.06 -21.24
C LEU A 11 19.31 10.53 -21.65
N ASP A 12 19.51 10.73 -22.95
CA ASP A 12 20.72 11.39 -23.43
C ASP A 12 20.80 12.80 -22.83
N PRO A 13 21.90 13.17 -22.12
CA PRO A 13 22.08 14.51 -21.56
C PRO A 13 21.96 15.62 -22.62
N ALA A 14 22.20 15.32 -23.89
CA ALA A 14 22.01 16.26 -24.98
C ALA A 14 20.56 16.71 -25.15
N LEU A 15 19.58 15.88 -24.78
CA LEU A 15 18.16 16.25 -24.82
C LEU A 15 17.78 17.30 -23.77
N LEU A 16 18.52 17.36 -22.67
CA LEU A 16 18.25 18.25 -21.54
C LEU A 16 18.94 19.62 -21.65
N ARG A 17 19.65 19.87 -22.76
CA ARG A 17 20.33 21.16 -23.00
C ARG A 17 19.33 22.27 -23.34
N PRO A 18 19.68 23.54 -23.06
CA PRO A 18 18.87 24.70 -23.43
C PRO A 18 18.41 24.68 -24.90
N GLY A 19 17.14 25.01 -25.13
CA GLY A 19 16.51 24.97 -26.45
C GLY A 19 15.94 23.62 -26.85
N ARG A 20 15.98 22.61 -25.96
CA ARG A 20 15.36 21.30 -26.13
C ARG A 20 14.39 21.04 -24.97
N PHE A 21 14.61 20.00 -24.14
CA PHE A 21 13.84 19.75 -22.91
C PHE A 21 14.54 20.40 -21.72
N ASP A 22 14.62 21.71 -21.75
CA ASP A 22 15.34 22.53 -20.75
C ASP A 22 14.55 22.74 -19.44
N ARG A 23 13.25 22.43 -19.45
CA ARG A 23 12.40 22.48 -18.26
C ARG A 23 12.01 21.08 -17.84
N GLN A 24 12.45 20.71 -16.65
CA GLN A 24 12.11 19.43 -16.02
C GLN A 24 11.14 19.67 -14.88
N VAL A 25 10.04 18.91 -14.90
CA VAL A 25 9.04 18.92 -13.83
C VAL A 25 8.96 17.52 -13.25
N VAL A 26 9.36 17.38 -11.99
CA VAL A 26 9.21 16.12 -11.25
C VAL A 26 7.79 16.06 -10.70
N VAL A 27 7.07 14.98 -11.00
CA VAL A 27 5.75 14.70 -10.42
C VAL A 27 5.93 13.68 -9.29
N PRO A 28 5.91 14.10 -8.03
CA PRO A 28 6.07 13.19 -6.90
C PRO A 28 4.82 12.33 -6.70
N ASN A 29 4.94 11.29 -5.86
CA ASN A 29 3.77 10.57 -5.39
C ASN A 29 2.81 11.52 -4.66
N PRO A 30 1.49 11.32 -4.83
CA PRO A 30 0.49 12.21 -4.27
C PRO A 30 0.42 12.10 -2.74
N ASP A 31 0.15 13.22 -2.08
CA ASP A 31 -0.24 13.29 -0.67
C ASP A 31 -1.65 12.70 -0.45
N ILE A 32 -2.12 12.65 0.79
CA ILE A 32 -3.45 12.12 1.15
C ILE A 32 -4.57 12.78 0.33
N LEU A 33 -4.54 14.11 0.16
CA LEU A 33 -5.56 14.84 -0.59
C LEU A 33 -5.49 14.53 -2.10
N GLY A 34 -4.28 14.44 -2.63
CA GLY A 34 -4.03 14.02 -4.00
C GLY A 34 -4.54 12.60 -4.25
N ARG A 35 -4.22 11.65 -3.35
CA ARG A 35 -4.71 10.26 -3.43
C ARG A 35 -6.23 10.18 -3.39
N GLU A 36 -6.88 10.95 -2.51
CA GLU A 36 -8.35 11.02 -2.45
C GLU A 36 -8.95 11.50 -3.78
N LYS A 37 -8.38 12.56 -4.38
CA LYS A 37 -8.83 13.08 -5.68
C LYS A 37 -8.64 12.05 -6.80
N ILE A 38 -7.49 11.38 -6.85
CA ILE A 38 -7.19 10.34 -7.85
C ILE A 38 -8.16 9.16 -7.70
N LEU A 39 -8.38 8.68 -6.46
CA LEU A 39 -9.36 7.62 -6.18
C LEU A 39 -10.76 8.01 -6.69
N LYS A 40 -11.23 9.22 -6.39
CA LYS A 40 -12.53 9.72 -6.87
C LYS A 40 -12.64 9.70 -8.40
N VAL A 41 -11.56 10.01 -9.11
CA VAL A 41 -11.54 9.95 -10.59
C VAL A 41 -11.69 8.51 -11.08
N HIS A 42 -10.91 7.56 -10.53
CA HIS A 42 -10.99 6.16 -10.96
C HIS A 42 -12.29 5.47 -10.51
N MET A 43 -12.81 5.83 -9.34
CA MET A 43 -14.07 5.32 -8.80
C MET A 43 -15.30 5.73 -9.62
N LYS A 44 -15.25 6.80 -10.43
CA LYS A 44 -16.35 7.16 -11.37
C LYS A 44 -16.64 6.09 -12.41
N LYS A 45 -15.67 5.19 -12.67
CA LYS A 45 -15.80 4.13 -13.69
C LYS A 45 -16.42 2.84 -13.14
N VAL A 46 -16.70 2.77 -11.84
CA VAL A 46 -17.24 1.57 -11.16
C VAL A 46 -18.48 1.93 -10.36
N SER A 47 -19.41 0.98 -10.28
CA SER A 47 -20.60 1.15 -9.43
C SER A 47 -20.20 0.97 -7.98
N LEU A 48 -20.42 1.98 -7.15
CA LEU A 48 -20.03 1.99 -5.75
C LEU A 48 -21.23 1.78 -4.82
N ALA A 49 -21.00 1.09 -3.72
CA ALA A 49 -21.96 1.03 -2.64
C ALA A 49 -21.96 2.35 -1.83
N LYS A 50 -23.06 2.63 -1.13
CA LYS A 50 -23.22 3.87 -0.36
C LYS A 50 -22.23 4.04 0.79
N ASN A 51 -21.63 2.96 1.28
CA ASN A 51 -20.69 2.95 2.39
C ASN A 51 -19.23 3.26 2.00
N VAL A 52 -18.95 3.53 0.72
CA VAL A 52 -17.59 3.79 0.26
C VAL A 52 -17.12 5.19 0.65
N ASN A 53 -15.98 5.22 1.34
CA ASN A 53 -15.31 6.45 1.74
C ASN A 53 -13.90 6.54 1.13
N PRO A 54 -13.71 7.29 0.03
CA PRO A 54 -12.41 7.41 -0.63
C PRO A 54 -11.30 7.96 0.27
N ARG A 55 -11.65 8.82 1.25
CA ARG A 55 -10.70 9.41 2.18
C ARG A 55 -10.07 8.37 3.11
N LEU A 56 -10.83 7.38 3.57
CA LEU A 56 -10.30 6.29 4.40
C LEU A 56 -9.30 5.45 3.59
N ILE A 57 -9.62 5.14 2.34
CA ILE A 57 -8.69 4.42 1.45
C ILE A 57 -7.43 5.25 1.19
N ALA A 58 -7.57 6.56 0.92
CA ALA A 58 -6.43 7.45 0.69
C ALA A 58 -5.48 7.53 1.91
N ARG A 59 -6.02 7.54 3.12
CA ARG A 59 -5.21 7.48 4.35
C ARG A 59 -4.47 6.15 4.50
N GLY A 60 -5.12 5.05 4.13
CA GLY A 60 -4.55 3.71 4.21
C GLY A 60 -3.62 3.33 3.04
N THR A 61 -3.25 4.25 2.16
CA THR A 61 -2.39 4.00 0.99
C THR A 61 -1.19 4.96 0.91
N PRO A 62 -0.36 5.07 1.99
CA PRO A 62 0.81 5.92 1.94
C PRO A 62 1.77 5.46 0.84
N GLY A 63 2.38 6.42 0.14
CA GLY A 63 3.35 6.16 -0.92
C GLY A 63 2.78 5.64 -2.25
N PHE A 64 1.46 5.40 -2.37
CA PHE A 64 0.86 4.95 -3.62
C PHE A 64 0.96 6.01 -4.71
N SER A 65 1.37 5.58 -5.89
CA SER A 65 1.29 6.35 -7.12
C SER A 65 -0.14 6.38 -7.67
N GLY A 66 -0.38 7.24 -8.66
CA GLY A 66 -1.67 7.24 -9.37
C GLY A 66 -1.99 5.90 -10.03
N ALA A 67 -0.98 5.17 -10.51
CA ALA A 67 -1.13 3.84 -11.10
C ALA A 67 -1.55 2.79 -10.06
N ASP A 68 -0.96 2.82 -8.86
CA ASP A 68 -1.32 1.91 -7.77
C ASP A 68 -2.76 2.13 -7.32
N LEU A 69 -3.20 3.38 -7.22
CA LEU A 69 -4.57 3.75 -6.87
C LEU A 69 -5.58 3.31 -7.94
N ALA A 70 -5.22 3.44 -9.22
CA ALA A 70 -6.03 2.92 -10.33
C ALA A 70 -6.15 1.40 -10.27
N ASN A 71 -5.03 0.71 -10.04
CA ASN A 71 -4.99 -0.74 -9.87
C ASN A 71 -5.82 -1.20 -8.67
N LEU A 72 -5.74 -0.49 -7.53
CA LEU A 72 -6.55 -0.78 -6.34
C LEU A 72 -8.05 -0.76 -6.67
N VAL A 73 -8.54 0.26 -7.35
CA VAL A 73 -9.95 0.37 -7.74
C VAL A 73 -10.35 -0.76 -8.70
N ASN A 74 -9.50 -1.09 -9.66
CA ASN A 74 -9.72 -2.20 -10.58
C ASN A 74 -9.77 -3.55 -9.85
N GLU A 75 -8.84 -3.82 -8.94
CA GLU A 75 -8.82 -5.04 -8.12
C GLU A 75 -10.06 -5.15 -7.23
N ALA A 76 -10.53 -4.04 -6.67
CA ALA A 76 -11.76 -4.02 -5.88
C ALA A 76 -12.98 -4.37 -6.74
N ALA A 77 -13.05 -3.88 -7.98
CA ALA A 77 -14.11 -4.22 -8.92
C ALA A 77 -14.08 -5.72 -9.29
N LEU A 78 -12.88 -6.27 -9.55
CA LEU A 78 -12.70 -7.70 -9.80
C LEU A 78 -13.11 -8.56 -8.59
N LEU A 79 -12.78 -8.13 -7.37
CA LEU A 79 -13.19 -8.83 -6.14
C LEU A 79 -14.72 -8.80 -5.96
N ALA A 80 -15.37 -7.67 -6.22
CA ALA A 80 -16.83 -7.55 -6.18
C ALA A 80 -17.48 -8.48 -7.21
N ALA A 81 -17.00 -8.50 -8.45
CA ALA A 81 -17.49 -9.36 -9.51
C ALA A 81 -17.35 -10.85 -9.17
N ARG A 82 -16.20 -11.28 -8.63
CA ARG A 82 -15.99 -12.67 -8.16
C ARG A 82 -16.95 -13.10 -7.06
N LYS A 83 -17.44 -12.15 -6.25
CA LYS A 83 -18.43 -12.39 -5.19
C LYS A 83 -19.87 -12.24 -5.68
N GLY A 84 -20.10 -12.04 -6.98
CA GLY A 84 -21.42 -11.80 -7.57
C GLY A 84 -22.08 -10.49 -7.13
N LYS A 85 -21.29 -9.50 -6.68
CA LYS A 85 -21.80 -8.20 -6.25
C LYS A 85 -21.89 -7.24 -7.43
N ILE A 86 -22.95 -6.45 -7.47
CA ILE A 86 -23.16 -5.40 -8.49
C ILE A 86 -22.33 -4.15 -8.15
N ASN A 87 -22.16 -3.87 -6.85
CA ASN A 87 -21.49 -2.66 -6.37
C ASN A 87 -20.23 -3.00 -5.61
N VAL A 88 -19.19 -2.17 -5.79
CA VAL A 88 -17.96 -2.24 -5.01
C VAL A 88 -18.19 -1.58 -3.66
N GLY A 89 -18.02 -2.33 -2.58
CA GLY A 89 -18.15 -1.84 -1.21
C GLY A 89 -16.80 -1.51 -0.58
N MET A 90 -16.85 -0.96 0.64
CA MET A 90 -15.65 -0.66 1.42
C MET A 90 -14.79 -1.90 1.69
N ILE A 91 -15.43 -3.05 1.92
CA ILE A 91 -14.75 -4.33 2.17
C ILE A 91 -13.89 -4.74 0.96
N GLU A 92 -14.41 -4.62 -0.26
CA GLU A 92 -13.67 -4.95 -1.48
C GLU A 92 -12.50 -4.01 -1.71
N LEU A 93 -12.68 -2.71 -1.40
CA LEU A 93 -11.59 -1.71 -1.48
C LEU A 93 -10.48 -2.00 -0.45
N GLU A 94 -10.83 -2.33 0.79
CA GLU A 94 -9.85 -2.72 1.82
C GLU A 94 -9.11 -4.01 1.44
N GLN A 95 -9.81 -5.01 0.92
CA GLN A 95 -9.17 -6.25 0.44
C GLN A 95 -8.26 -6.01 -0.77
N ALA A 96 -8.67 -5.13 -1.69
CA ALA A 96 -7.85 -4.74 -2.83
C ALA A 96 -6.61 -3.97 -2.38
N LYS A 97 -6.76 -3.05 -1.43
CA LYS A 97 -5.64 -2.33 -0.80
C LYS A 97 -4.62 -3.32 -0.24
N ASP A 98 -5.07 -4.25 0.59
CA ASP A 98 -4.23 -5.28 1.18
C ASP A 98 -3.52 -6.13 0.11
N LYS A 99 -4.22 -6.49 -0.96
CA LYS A 99 -3.64 -7.24 -2.07
C LYS A 99 -2.56 -6.46 -2.81
N VAL A 100 -2.77 -5.17 -3.07
CA VAL A 100 -1.79 -4.31 -3.75
C VAL A 100 -0.57 -4.07 -2.88
N MET A 101 -0.76 -3.84 -1.57
CA MET A 101 0.33 -3.57 -0.63
C MET A 101 1.14 -4.80 -0.28
N MET A 102 0.49 -5.92 -0.02
CA MET A 102 1.09 -7.11 0.58
C MET A 102 1.17 -8.30 -0.38
N GLY A 103 0.62 -8.17 -1.58
CA GLY A 103 0.49 -9.28 -2.54
C GLY A 103 -0.74 -10.15 -2.29
N ALA A 104 -0.98 -11.07 -3.25
CA ALA A 104 -2.12 -11.99 -3.19
C ALA A 104 -1.95 -13.02 -2.07
N GLU A 105 -3.06 -13.35 -1.40
CA GLU A 105 -3.11 -14.45 -0.43
C GLU A 105 -2.89 -15.79 -1.11
N ARG A 106 -2.04 -16.63 -0.54
CA ARG A 106 -1.76 -17.99 -1.02
C ARG A 106 -2.51 -19.02 -0.17
N ARG A 107 -3.84 -18.94 -0.16
CA ARG A 107 -4.70 -19.85 0.64
C ARG A 107 -4.61 -21.31 0.26
N SER A 108 -4.14 -21.62 -0.96
CA SER A 108 -3.89 -22.99 -1.42
C SER A 108 -2.60 -23.60 -0.86
N MET A 109 -1.76 -22.80 -0.22
CA MET A 109 -0.55 -23.30 0.42
C MET A 109 -0.92 -24.04 1.69
N VAL A 110 -0.68 -25.34 1.70
CA VAL A 110 -0.92 -26.18 2.88
C VAL A 110 0.25 -26.00 3.82
N MET A 111 -0.03 -25.46 5.00
CA MET A 111 0.91 -25.38 6.13
C MET A 111 0.50 -26.39 7.18
N THR A 112 1.47 -27.07 7.78
CA THR A 112 1.26 -27.93 8.94
C THR A 112 0.84 -27.09 10.15
N GLU A 113 0.19 -27.70 11.13
CA GLU A 113 -0.20 -27.00 12.38
C GLU A 113 1.04 -26.47 13.14
N GLU A 114 2.16 -27.17 13.06
CA GLU A 114 3.42 -26.72 13.66
C GLU A 114 3.96 -25.46 12.96
N GLU A 115 3.94 -25.43 11.62
CA GLU A 115 4.36 -24.24 10.84
C GLU A 115 3.45 -23.05 11.10
N LYS A 116 2.13 -23.26 11.15
CA LYS A 116 1.18 -22.18 11.51
C LYS A 116 1.46 -21.64 12.91
N ARG A 117 1.74 -22.53 13.87
CA ARG A 117 2.06 -22.14 15.24
C ARG A 117 3.36 -21.33 15.30
N LYS A 118 4.44 -21.80 14.65
CA LYS A 118 5.70 -21.08 14.56
C LYS A 118 5.53 -19.69 13.93
N THR A 119 4.81 -19.61 12.81
CA THR A 119 4.52 -18.35 12.15
C THR A 119 3.70 -17.43 13.05
N ALA A 120 2.70 -17.95 13.77
CA ALA A 120 1.89 -17.16 14.68
C ALA A 120 2.71 -16.56 15.84
N TYR A 121 3.63 -17.32 16.41
CA TYR A 121 4.56 -16.80 17.42
C TYR A 121 5.49 -15.74 16.85
N HIS A 122 6.01 -15.95 15.66
CA HIS A 122 6.91 -15.01 14.99
C HIS A 122 6.21 -13.67 14.72
N GLU A 123 5.05 -13.70 14.03
CA GLU A 123 4.28 -12.50 13.75
C GLU A 123 3.72 -11.84 15.02
N GLY A 124 3.36 -12.68 16.02
CA GLY A 124 2.94 -12.20 17.33
C GLY A 124 4.04 -11.48 18.09
N GLY A 125 5.29 -11.92 17.97
CA GLY A 125 6.47 -11.24 18.52
C GLY A 125 6.61 -9.83 17.95
N HIS A 126 6.63 -9.71 16.62
CA HIS A 126 6.65 -8.41 15.95
C HIS A 126 5.52 -7.50 16.43
N ALA A 127 4.30 -8.02 16.46
CA ALA A 127 3.12 -7.25 16.89
C ALA A 127 3.23 -6.77 18.35
N LEU A 128 3.70 -7.62 19.26
CA LEU A 128 3.87 -7.27 20.68
C LEU A 128 4.90 -6.16 20.85
N VAL A 129 6.03 -6.24 20.14
CA VAL A 129 7.04 -5.19 20.19
C VAL A 129 6.49 -3.89 19.63
N MET A 130 5.82 -3.90 18.46
CA MET A 130 5.19 -2.72 17.86
C MET A 130 4.21 -2.02 18.79
N LEU A 131 3.43 -2.78 19.56
CA LEU A 131 2.43 -2.24 20.48
C LEU A 131 3.02 -1.67 21.78
N ASN A 132 4.25 -2.03 22.16
CA ASN A 132 4.86 -1.67 23.43
C ASN A 132 6.07 -0.75 23.31
N VAL A 133 6.61 -0.54 22.11
CA VAL A 133 7.74 0.38 21.88
C VAL A 133 7.25 1.76 21.51
N GLU A 134 7.69 2.77 22.25
CA GLU A 134 7.39 4.17 21.96
C GLU A 134 7.97 4.61 20.61
N GLY A 135 7.19 5.39 19.85
CA GLY A 135 7.61 5.92 18.55
C GLY A 135 7.34 4.98 17.36
N HIS A 136 6.78 3.79 17.60
CA HIS A 136 6.37 2.93 16.50
C HIS A 136 5.06 3.39 15.85
N GLU A 137 4.92 3.19 14.54
CA GLU A 137 3.68 3.44 13.80
C GLU A 137 2.59 2.44 14.22
N PRO A 138 1.30 2.84 14.13
CA PRO A 138 0.20 1.96 14.52
C PRO A 138 0.17 0.64 13.78
N LEU A 139 -0.01 -0.44 14.54
CA LEU A 139 -0.20 -1.78 13.99
C LEU A 139 -1.48 -1.80 13.13
N HIS A 140 -1.34 -2.21 11.88
CA HIS A 140 -2.45 -2.30 10.95
C HIS A 140 -3.01 -3.72 10.85
N LYS A 141 -2.13 -4.70 10.68
CA LYS A 141 -2.53 -6.08 10.42
C LYS A 141 -1.48 -7.08 10.85
N VAL A 142 -1.95 -8.18 11.42
CA VAL A 142 -1.15 -9.39 11.66
C VAL A 142 -1.86 -10.56 11.00
N THR A 143 -1.14 -11.42 10.29
CA THR A 143 -1.72 -12.58 9.63
C THR A 143 -0.70 -13.69 9.47
N ILE A 144 -1.18 -14.93 9.59
CA ILE A 144 -0.42 -16.15 9.26
C ILE A 144 -0.79 -16.70 7.89
N ILE A 145 -1.64 -15.98 7.12
CA ILE A 145 -1.98 -16.37 5.76
C ILE A 145 -0.81 -15.99 4.85
N PRO A 146 -0.17 -16.95 4.16
CA PRO A 146 0.96 -16.66 3.29
C PRO A 146 0.61 -15.68 2.17
N ARG A 147 1.55 -14.74 1.92
CA ARG A 147 1.43 -13.74 0.84
C ARG A 147 2.76 -13.62 0.10
N GLY A 148 2.73 -13.72 -1.22
CA GLY A 148 3.96 -13.70 -2.01
C GLY A 148 4.96 -14.77 -1.52
N ARG A 149 6.11 -14.35 -0.99
CA ARG A 149 7.14 -15.22 -0.41
C ARG A 149 7.05 -15.35 1.12
N ALA A 150 6.25 -14.51 1.79
CA ALA A 150 6.12 -14.51 3.23
C ALA A 150 5.12 -15.58 3.70
N LEU A 151 5.43 -16.26 4.79
CA LEU A 151 4.56 -17.27 5.44
C LEU A 151 3.53 -16.61 6.36
N GLY A 152 3.86 -15.45 6.90
CA GLY A 152 3.01 -14.57 7.68
C GLY A 152 3.37 -13.11 7.39
N LEU A 153 2.70 -12.19 8.01
CA LEU A 153 2.97 -10.77 7.86
C LEU A 153 2.45 -9.99 9.05
N THR A 154 3.31 -9.14 9.59
CA THR A 154 2.95 -8.08 10.52
C THR A 154 3.19 -6.74 9.84
N MET A 155 2.16 -5.89 9.78
CA MET A 155 2.18 -4.65 9.03
C MET A 155 1.69 -3.48 9.88
N TRP A 156 2.40 -2.37 9.77
CA TRP A 156 2.01 -1.07 10.33
C TRP A 156 1.62 -0.10 9.21
N LEU A 157 0.85 0.92 9.55
CA LEU A 157 0.51 2.01 8.64
C LEU A 157 0.68 3.36 9.35
N PRO A 158 1.40 4.30 8.74
CA PRO A 158 1.55 5.63 9.30
C PRO A 158 0.19 6.36 9.30
N GLU A 159 -0.08 7.12 10.36
CA GLU A 159 -1.28 7.95 10.45
C GLU A 159 -1.31 9.11 9.47
N ARG A 160 -0.14 9.54 9.03
CA ARG A 160 0.09 10.65 8.09
C ARG A 160 1.25 10.36 7.16
N ASP A 161 1.29 11.04 6.02
CA ASP A 161 2.47 11.00 5.16
C ASP A 161 3.65 11.64 5.89
N LYS A 162 4.75 10.89 6.04
CA LYS A 162 5.98 11.34 6.69
C LYS A 162 7.08 11.57 5.66
N LEU A 163 7.76 12.69 5.80
CA LEU A 163 8.92 13.05 4.96
C LEU A 163 10.27 12.75 5.65
N ALA A 164 10.25 12.53 6.96
CA ALA A 164 11.44 12.25 7.77
C ALA A 164 11.07 11.32 8.92
N GLN A 165 12.08 10.64 9.46
CA GLN A 165 11.97 9.79 10.65
C GLN A 165 12.90 10.34 11.74
N THR A 166 12.44 10.31 12.97
CA THR A 166 13.25 10.63 14.14
C THR A 166 14.13 9.43 14.53
N LYS A 167 15.14 9.69 15.37
CA LYS A 167 15.98 8.62 15.94
C LYS A 167 15.12 7.60 16.68
N THR A 168 14.18 8.05 17.52
CA THR A 168 13.29 7.18 18.29
C THR A 168 12.43 6.29 17.38
N GLU A 169 11.89 6.82 16.29
CA GLU A 169 11.12 6.04 15.31
C GLU A 169 11.99 4.98 14.61
N LEU A 170 13.23 5.31 14.27
CA LEU A 170 14.17 4.34 13.67
C LEU A 170 14.55 3.23 14.65
N GLU A 171 14.80 3.57 15.92
CA GLU A 171 15.09 2.61 16.97
C GLU A 171 13.88 1.70 17.26
N ALA A 172 12.66 2.26 17.26
CA ALA A 172 11.41 1.50 17.39
C ALA A 172 11.22 0.52 16.22
N LEU A 173 11.49 0.97 15.00
CA LEU A 173 11.43 0.13 13.81
C LEU A 173 12.45 -1.02 13.90
N MET A 174 13.68 -0.74 14.28
CA MET A 174 14.69 -1.78 14.48
C MET A 174 14.25 -2.78 15.56
N ALA A 175 13.77 -2.30 16.70
CA ALA A 175 13.28 -3.18 17.77
C ALA A 175 12.17 -4.12 17.28
N SER A 176 11.23 -3.60 16.51
CA SER A 176 10.12 -4.40 15.97
C SER A 176 10.57 -5.48 14.97
N MET A 177 11.70 -5.31 14.29
CA MET A 177 12.26 -6.32 13.40
C MET A 177 12.87 -7.53 14.12
N PHE A 178 13.15 -7.40 15.41
CA PHE A 178 13.67 -8.48 16.29
C PHE A 178 12.58 -9.10 17.18
N GLY A 179 11.37 -8.62 17.09
CA GLY A 179 10.22 -9.05 17.89
C GLY A 179 9.70 -10.45 17.62
#